data_d1665beb6590056f38d8afdb8efee93d
#
_entry.id   d1665beb6590056f38d8afdb8efee93d
#
_cell.length_a   1.000
_cell.length_b   1.000
_cell.length_c   1.000
_cell.angle_alpha   90.00
_cell.angle_beta   90.00
_cell.angle_gamma   90.00
#
_symmetry.space_group_name_H-M   'P 1'
#
loop_
_entity.id
_entity.type
_entity.pdbx_description
1 polymer ?
#
loop_
_entity_poly.entity_id
_entity_poly.type
_entity_poly.pdbx_seq_one_letter_code
_entity_poly.pdbx_strand_id
1 'polypeptide(L)'
;ENATNRALREKVWRSYVMRGDNQDANDTNATIAQILKLRQQRAELLGFKTHAHLRMDDTMAKDPARAMDLMMKVWPAAVARVRQEVADMQAVADQEGAGLKIEPWDYRFYSEKVRKAKYDLDQNEIKPYFQLSKMIEGMFDAAGKLYDLEFKENTGEVPVFHPDVTTYVVTNKLTGENVGLFYMDAYARTGKRSGAWATSYRAQQRLGGDRNVLASNNNNFVKPAPGEPALISLDDASTLFHEFGHALHSLLTDIEYPGLRGTPRDFVEYPSQVNENWLLTPYILNTYATHYKTGEPIPAELVKKINASETFNQGFSTVEYLSSAIVDMKLHNRTDPVADPRAFEKATLAEIGMPSQMVMRHRLPQFGHLFSSDSYSAGYYSYLWSETMDADTWAAFEESGDVWNREIADRFRKTLLATGNETERVEAYRAFRGRDPDVNALLKRRGFPTTAAAATPAADRD
;
A
#
# COMPACT_ATOMS: atom_id res chain seq x y z
N GLU A 1 16.76 -3.83 -13.93
CA GLU A 1 16.50 -2.39 -13.88
C GLU A 1 17.80 -1.58 -13.98
N ASN A 2 18.85 -1.96 -13.29
CA ASN A 2 20.12 -1.21 -13.25
C ASN A 2 21.13 -1.59 -14.34
N ALA A 3 20.81 -2.55 -15.21
CA ALA A 3 21.73 -3.01 -16.24
C ALA A 3 21.96 -1.91 -17.29
N THR A 4 23.20 -1.57 -17.57
CA THR A 4 23.58 -0.59 -18.61
C THR A 4 23.32 -1.11 -20.02
N ASN A 5 23.33 -2.42 -20.23
CA ASN A 5 23.02 -3.06 -21.51
C ASN A 5 21.52 -3.04 -21.78
N ARG A 6 21.07 -2.24 -22.74
CA ARG A 6 19.65 -2.06 -23.08
C ARG A 6 18.96 -3.34 -23.55
N ALA A 7 19.64 -4.16 -24.36
CA ALA A 7 19.08 -5.43 -24.84
C ALA A 7 18.84 -6.42 -23.69
N LEU A 8 19.71 -6.40 -22.69
CA LEU A 8 19.52 -7.19 -21.47
C LEU A 8 18.32 -6.66 -20.66
N ARG A 9 18.17 -5.34 -20.50
CA ARG A 9 16.97 -4.76 -19.85
C ARG A 9 15.69 -5.21 -20.53
N GLU A 10 15.63 -5.10 -21.87
CA GLU A 10 14.47 -5.53 -22.66
C GLU A 10 14.18 -7.02 -22.45
N LYS A 11 15.20 -7.88 -22.56
CA LYS A 11 15.04 -9.32 -22.39
C LYS A 11 14.47 -9.68 -21.02
N VAL A 12 15.03 -9.10 -19.95
CA VAL A 12 14.56 -9.34 -18.56
C VAL A 12 13.15 -8.79 -18.35
N TRP A 13 12.87 -7.57 -18.83
CA TRP A 13 11.55 -6.98 -18.77
C TRP A 13 10.50 -7.84 -19.47
N ARG A 14 10.77 -8.30 -20.71
CA ARG A 14 9.84 -9.18 -21.44
C ARG A 14 9.61 -10.50 -20.71
N SER A 15 10.65 -11.12 -20.19
CA SER A 15 10.53 -12.36 -19.39
C SER A 15 9.67 -12.16 -18.16
N TYR A 16 9.71 -10.98 -17.54
CA TYR A 16 8.90 -10.65 -16.37
C TYR A 16 7.43 -10.38 -16.73
N VAL A 17 7.18 -9.53 -17.74
CA VAL A 17 5.81 -9.12 -18.08
C VAL A 17 5.01 -10.16 -18.84
N MET A 18 5.69 -11.12 -19.51
CA MET A 18 5.07 -12.20 -20.26
C MET A 18 4.81 -13.48 -19.44
N ARG A 19 5.05 -13.45 -18.13
CA ARG A 19 4.75 -14.61 -17.27
C ARG A 19 3.27 -14.99 -17.38
N GLY A 20 3.01 -16.28 -17.62
CA GLY A 20 1.65 -16.80 -17.83
C GLY A 20 1.02 -16.45 -19.18
N ASP A 21 1.77 -15.82 -20.11
CA ASP A 21 1.28 -15.34 -21.41
C ASP A 21 2.23 -15.72 -22.57
N ASN A 22 2.89 -16.87 -22.49
CA ASN A 22 3.88 -17.30 -23.48
C ASN A 22 3.35 -18.33 -24.49
N GLN A 23 2.05 -18.67 -24.45
CA GLN A 23 1.44 -19.71 -25.30
C GLN A 23 2.11 -21.07 -25.14
N ASP A 24 2.60 -21.35 -23.93
CA ASP A 24 3.21 -22.61 -23.53
C ASP A 24 2.37 -23.33 -22.46
N ALA A 25 2.91 -24.39 -21.86
CA ALA A 25 2.24 -25.17 -20.82
C ALA A 25 1.87 -24.36 -19.56
N ASN A 26 2.48 -23.17 -19.38
CA ASN A 26 2.22 -22.28 -18.25
C ASN A 26 1.30 -21.09 -18.62
N ASP A 27 0.71 -21.08 -19.82
CA ASP A 27 -0.25 -20.05 -20.23
C ASP A 27 -1.54 -20.15 -19.39
N THR A 28 -1.91 -19.05 -18.74
CA THR A 28 -3.04 -19.03 -17.80
C THR A 28 -4.33 -18.47 -18.43
N ASN A 29 -4.29 -17.94 -19.66
CA ASN A 29 -5.42 -17.22 -20.25
C ASN A 29 -6.71 -18.10 -20.36
N ALA A 30 -6.59 -19.37 -20.74
CA ALA A 30 -7.74 -20.26 -20.81
C ALA A 30 -8.36 -20.53 -19.43
N THR A 31 -7.52 -20.71 -18.40
CA THR A 31 -7.97 -20.87 -17.01
C THR A 31 -8.67 -19.62 -16.49
N ILE A 32 -8.12 -18.44 -16.77
CA ILE A 32 -8.73 -17.15 -16.42
C ILE A 32 -10.11 -17.02 -17.06
N ALA A 33 -10.26 -17.31 -18.36
CA ALA A 33 -11.53 -17.25 -19.05
C ALA A 33 -12.58 -18.18 -18.40
N GLN A 34 -12.16 -19.37 -17.98
CA GLN A 34 -13.04 -20.32 -17.26
C GLN A 34 -13.42 -19.76 -15.87
N ILE A 35 -12.50 -19.21 -15.11
CA ILE A 35 -12.77 -18.57 -13.81
C ILE A 35 -13.80 -17.45 -13.97
N LEU A 36 -13.62 -16.57 -14.95
CA LEU A 36 -14.52 -15.45 -15.21
C LEU A 36 -15.94 -15.93 -15.54
N LYS A 37 -16.07 -16.97 -16.36
CA LYS A 37 -17.36 -17.59 -16.66
C LYS A 37 -18.04 -18.12 -15.40
N LEU A 38 -17.31 -18.84 -14.55
CA LEU A 38 -17.86 -19.41 -13.30
C LEU A 38 -18.23 -18.30 -12.30
N ARG A 39 -17.45 -17.23 -12.22
CA ARG A 39 -17.75 -16.06 -11.38
C ARG A 39 -19.05 -15.39 -11.81
N GLN A 40 -19.27 -15.20 -13.10
CA GLN A 40 -20.52 -14.63 -13.60
C GLN A 40 -21.71 -15.53 -13.33
N GLN A 41 -21.60 -16.84 -13.60
CA GLN A 41 -22.65 -17.82 -13.28
C GLN A 41 -23.01 -17.83 -11.79
N ARG A 42 -22.00 -17.74 -10.91
CA ARG A 42 -22.23 -17.64 -9.47
C ARG A 42 -22.98 -16.36 -9.10
N ALA A 43 -22.59 -15.21 -9.67
CA ALA A 43 -23.27 -13.96 -9.42
C ALA A 43 -24.75 -14.01 -9.84
N GLU A 44 -25.04 -14.52 -11.02
CA GLU A 44 -26.40 -14.73 -11.52
C GLU A 44 -27.23 -15.67 -10.63
N LEU A 45 -26.64 -16.79 -10.21
CA LEU A 45 -27.27 -17.75 -9.32
C LEU A 45 -27.66 -17.12 -7.97
N LEU A 46 -26.85 -16.17 -7.49
CA LEU A 46 -27.08 -15.43 -6.24
C LEU A 46 -27.92 -14.16 -6.42
N GLY A 47 -28.44 -13.90 -7.63
CA GLY A 47 -29.31 -12.76 -7.91
C GLY A 47 -28.59 -11.43 -8.17
N PHE A 48 -27.28 -11.45 -8.36
CA PHE A 48 -26.49 -10.25 -8.67
C PHE A 48 -26.28 -10.08 -10.18
N LYS A 49 -26.28 -8.83 -10.62
CA LYS A 49 -26.11 -8.48 -12.04
C LYS A 49 -24.74 -8.92 -12.60
N THR A 50 -23.67 -8.70 -11.83
CA THR A 50 -22.31 -9.07 -12.22
C THR A 50 -21.53 -9.56 -11.01
N HIS A 51 -20.36 -10.19 -11.25
CA HIS A 51 -19.45 -10.57 -10.17
C HIS A 51 -19.01 -9.35 -9.33
N ALA A 52 -18.80 -8.19 -9.94
CA ALA A 52 -18.47 -6.98 -9.21
C ALA A 52 -19.58 -6.56 -8.23
N HIS A 53 -20.86 -6.60 -8.64
CA HIS A 53 -21.98 -6.32 -7.72
C HIS A 53 -22.02 -7.32 -6.56
N LEU A 54 -21.80 -8.61 -6.82
CA LEU A 54 -21.70 -9.62 -5.76
C LEU A 54 -20.56 -9.31 -4.78
N ARG A 55 -19.38 -8.96 -5.30
CA ARG A 55 -18.18 -8.72 -4.46
C ARG A 55 -18.19 -7.41 -3.69
N MET A 56 -18.98 -6.45 -4.14
CA MET A 56 -19.07 -5.12 -3.55
C MET A 56 -20.28 -4.91 -2.65
N ASP A 57 -21.13 -5.90 -2.49
CA ASP A 57 -22.35 -5.80 -1.67
C ASP A 57 -22.06 -5.42 -0.21
N ASP A 58 -20.96 -5.92 0.33
CA ASP A 58 -20.51 -5.68 1.72
C ASP A 58 -19.34 -4.66 1.83
N THR A 59 -19.02 -3.91 0.76
CA THR A 59 -17.96 -2.88 0.76
C THR A 59 -18.48 -1.49 1.12
N MET A 60 -17.59 -0.53 1.38
CA MET A 60 -17.98 0.88 1.57
C MET A 60 -18.47 1.52 0.27
N ALA A 61 -17.85 1.18 -0.85
CA ALA A 61 -18.25 1.69 -2.17
C ALA A 61 -19.63 1.18 -2.60
N LYS A 62 -20.02 -0.05 -2.24
CA LYS A 62 -21.31 -0.70 -2.55
C LYS A 62 -21.59 -0.89 -4.05
N ASP A 63 -21.11 -0.02 -4.91
CA ASP A 63 -21.41 0.02 -6.33
C ASP A 63 -20.13 0.12 -7.17
N PRO A 64 -19.96 -0.75 -8.19
CA PRO A 64 -18.84 -0.67 -9.13
C PRO A 64 -18.64 0.71 -9.77
N ALA A 65 -19.72 1.45 -10.03
CA ALA A 65 -19.65 2.78 -10.62
C ALA A 65 -18.97 3.80 -9.69
N ARG A 66 -19.19 3.71 -8.36
CA ARG A 66 -18.54 4.60 -7.38
C ARG A 66 -17.03 4.34 -7.29
N ALA A 67 -16.63 3.07 -7.33
CA ALA A 67 -15.21 2.71 -7.36
C ALA A 67 -14.54 3.18 -8.65
N MET A 68 -15.21 3.01 -9.79
CA MET A 68 -14.73 3.49 -11.08
C MET A 68 -14.62 5.02 -11.12
N ASP A 69 -15.61 5.73 -10.59
CA ASP A 69 -15.61 7.21 -10.52
C ASP A 69 -14.40 7.73 -9.72
N LEU A 70 -14.10 7.13 -8.57
CA LEU A 70 -12.90 7.50 -7.80
C LEU A 70 -11.61 7.26 -8.61
N MET A 71 -11.46 6.10 -9.24
CA MET A 71 -10.28 5.79 -10.05
C MET A 71 -10.13 6.77 -11.21
N MET A 72 -11.23 7.11 -11.89
CA MET A 72 -11.22 8.03 -13.05
C MET A 72 -11.05 9.50 -12.66
N LYS A 73 -11.29 9.90 -11.41
CA LYS A 73 -10.91 11.23 -10.89
C LYS A 73 -9.39 11.39 -10.77
N VAL A 74 -8.68 10.31 -10.49
CA VAL A 74 -7.21 10.32 -10.32
C VAL A 74 -6.47 10.05 -11.64
N TRP A 75 -7.03 9.21 -12.51
CA TRP A 75 -6.39 8.70 -13.73
C TRP A 75 -5.83 9.77 -14.66
N PRO A 76 -6.57 10.84 -15.05
CA PRO A 76 -6.05 11.85 -15.98
C PRO A 76 -4.83 12.59 -15.48
N ALA A 77 -4.81 12.94 -14.17
CA ALA A 77 -3.68 13.62 -13.54
C ALA A 77 -2.43 12.72 -13.50
N ALA A 78 -2.63 11.42 -13.21
CA ALA A 78 -1.55 10.45 -13.21
C ALA A 78 -0.95 10.24 -14.61
N VAL A 79 -1.78 10.11 -15.64
CA VAL A 79 -1.33 10.01 -17.05
C VAL A 79 -0.58 11.26 -17.48
N ALA A 80 -1.06 12.46 -17.13
CA ALA A 80 -0.36 13.71 -17.44
C ALA A 80 1.01 13.75 -16.75
N ARG A 81 1.11 13.31 -15.50
CA ARG A 81 2.39 13.22 -14.77
C ARG A 81 3.35 12.22 -15.43
N VAL A 82 2.90 11.04 -15.86
CA VAL A 82 3.75 10.08 -16.59
C VAL A 82 4.35 10.71 -17.83
N ARG A 83 3.59 11.50 -18.58
CA ARG A 83 4.12 12.19 -19.77
C ARG A 83 5.25 13.16 -19.43
N GLN A 84 5.16 13.86 -18.30
CA GLN A 84 6.24 14.73 -17.81
C GLN A 84 7.46 13.91 -17.38
N GLU A 85 7.24 12.82 -16.62
CA GLU A 85 8.30 11.91 -16.18
C GLU A 85 9.04 11.29 -17.38
N VAL A 86 8.31 10.87 -18.41
CA VAL A 86 8.90 10.35 -19.66
C VAL A 86 9.70 11.43 -20.39
N ALA A 87 9.22 12.67 -20.43
CA ALA A 87 9.95 13.78 -21.05
C ALA A 87 11.27 14.08 -20.29
N ASP A 88 11.26 14.07 -18.96
CA ASP A 88 12.46 14.23 -18.14
C ASP A 88 13.49 13.11 -18.41
N MET A 89 13.03 11.86 -18.50
CA MET A 89 13.89 10.71 -18.83
C MET A 89 14.44 10.80 -20.27
N GLN A 90 13.63 11.22 -21.24
CA GLN A 90 14.08 11.42 -22.61
C GLN A 90 15.15 12.49 -22.71
N ALA A 91 14.99 13.60 -21.97
CA ALA A 91 16.00 14.66 -21.93
C ALA A 91 17.35 14.14 -21.40
N VAL A 92 17.35 13.28 -20.39
CA VAL A 92 18.59 12.65 -19.90
C VAL A 92 19.18 11.72 -20.96
N ALA A 93 18.39 10.91 -21.62
CA ALA A 93 18.85 10.02 -22.70
C ALA A 93 19.45 10.80 -23.88
N ASP A 94 18.83 11.93 -24.25
CA ASP A 94 19.30 12.80 -25.33
C ASP A 94 20.63 13.50 -24.95
N GLN A 95 20.78 13.98 -23.72
CA GLN A 95 22.02 14.56 -23.21
C GLN A 95 23.19 13.57 -23.22
N GLU A 96 22.91 12.30 -22.95
CA GLU A 96 23.90 11.22 -23.01
C GLU A 96 24.23 10.79 -24.44
N GLY A 97 23.54 11.30 -25.45
CA GLY A 97 23.70 10.88 -26.85
C GLY A 97 23.26 9.44 -27.08
N ALA A 98 22.32 8.92 -26.28
CA ALA A 98 21.91 7.53 -26.33
C ALA A 98 21.16 7.14 -27.62
N GLY A 99 20.60 8.11 -28.35
CA GLY A 99 19.95 7.90 -29.67
C GLY A 99 18.74 6.95 -29.60
N LEU A 100 17.98 6.97 -28.49
CA LEU A 100 16.85 6.09 -28.26
C LEU A 100 15.58 6.87 -27.87
N LYS A 101 14.44 6.26 -28.08
CA LYS A 101 13.19 6.60 -27.43
C LYS A 101 13.03 5.79 -26.15
N ILE A 102 12.50 6.43 -25.09
CA ILE A 102 12.18 5.74 -23.85
C ILE A 102 11.07 4.73 -24.10
N GLU A 103 11.37 3.47 -23.82
CA GLU A 103 10.48 2.32 -23.88
C GLU A 103 10.22 1.75 -22.47
N PRO A 104 9.24 0.86 -22.28
CA PRO A 104 8.93 0.34 -20.94
C PRO A 104 10.12 -0.27 -20.20
N TRP A 105 11.04 -0.93 -20.90
CA TRP A 105 12.26 -1.52 -20.30
C TRP A 105 13.34 -0.49 -19.98
N ASP A 106 13.20 0.76 -20.44
CA ASP A 106 14.12 1.85 -20.15
C ASP A 106 13.64 2.68 -18.95
N TYR A 107 12.35 2.64 -18.62
CA TYR A 107 11.69 3.53 -17.65
C TYR A 107 12.44 3.58 -16.32
N ARG A 108 12.58 2.44 -15.64
CA ARG A 108 13.21 2.38 -14.31
C ARG A 108 14.70 2.73 -14.33
N PHE A 109 15.39 2.45 -15.43
CA PHE A 109 16.78 2.81 -15.60
C PHE A 109 16.99 4.33 -15.71
N TYR A 110 16.17 4.99 -16.53
CA TYR A 110 16.29 6.44 -16.71
C TYR A 110 15.61 7.23 -15.59
N SER A 111 14.56 6.71 -14.99
CA SER A 111 13.95 7.37 -13.82
C SER A 111 14.92 7.46 -12.65
N GLU A 112 15.77 6.43 -12.43
CA GLU A 112 16.82 6.48 -11.41
C GLU A 112 17.89 7.56 -11.70
N LYS A 113 18.25 7.74 -12.97
CA LYS A 113 19.14 8.85 -13.37
C LYS A 113 18.52 10.22 -13.14
N VAL A 114 17.23 10.38 -13.47
CA VAL A 114 16.47 11.61 -13.18
C VAL A 114 16.39 11.85 -11.67
N ARG A 115 16.10 10.81 -10.87
CA ARG A 115 16.06 10.92 -9.41
C ARG A 115 17.39 11.40 -8.84
N LYS A 116 18.48 10.78 -9.27
CA LYS A 116 19.83 11.19 -8.84
C LYS A 116 20.16 12.61 -9.25
N ALA A 117 19.84 13.00 -10.48
CA ALA A 117 20.10 14.35 -10.98
C ALA A 117 19.27 15.43 -10.28
N LYS A 118 18.00 15.15 -9.94
CA LYS A 118 17.09 16.14 -9.32
C LYS A 118 17.24 16.25 -7.81
N TYR A 119 17.49 15.14 -7.12
CA TYR A 119 17.43 15.08 -5.65
C TYR A 119 18.77 14.75 -5.00
N ASP A 120 19.79 14.37 -5.80
CA ASP A 120 21.11 13.94 -5.28
C ASP A 120 20.95 12.95 -4.10
N LEU A 121 20.04 11.99 -4.25
CA LEU A 121 19.67 11.01 -3.23
C LEU A 121 20.14 9.62 -3.64
N ASP A 122 21.02 9.02 -2.82
CA ASP A 122 21.45 7.64 -2.96
C ASP A 122 20.86 6.79 -1.83
N GLN A 123 20.20 5.68 -2.18
CA GLN A 123 19.68 4.72 -1.21
C GLN A 123 20.75 4.15 -0.28
N ASN A 124 22.01 4.07 -0.75
CA ASN A 124 23.12 3.61 0.06
C ASN A 124 23.52 4.62 1.16
N GLU A 125 23.19 5.91 0.99
CA GLU A 125 23.40 6.93 2.02
C GLU A 125 22.32 6.88 3.11
N ILE A 126 21.09 6.42 2.76
CA ILE A 126 19.95 6.33 3.67
C ILE A 126 20.03 5.07 4.54
N LYS A 127 20.30 3.94 3.92
CA LYS A 127 20.24 2.61 4.54
C LYS A 127 21.02 2.48 5.86
N PRO A 128 22.21 3.10 6.07
CA PRO A 128 22.94 3.04 7.33
C PRO A 128 22.21 3.59 8.56
N TYR A 129 21.18 4.41 8.36
CA TYR A 129 20.37 5.02 9.43
C TYR A 129 19.12 4.18 9.76
N PHE A 130 18.72 3.25 8.90
CA PHE A 130 17.51 2.47 9.07
C PHE A 130 17.84 1.07 9.59
N GLN A 131 18.18 0.98 10.88
CA GLN A 131 18.37 -0.27 11.59
C GLN A 131 17.00 -0.87 11.93
N LEU A 132 16.74 -2.13 11.57
CA LEU A 132 15.45 -2.79 11.83
C LEU A 132 15.04 -2.71 13.29
N SER A 133 15.97 -2.96 14.24
CA SER A 133 15.67 -2.85 15.69
C SER A 133 15.21 -1.46 16.09
N LYS A 134 15.86 -0.41 15.56
CA LYS A 134 15.49 0.98 15.85
C LYS A 134 14.17 1.38 15.21
N MET A 135 13.88 0.87 14.01
CA MET A 135 12.58 1.09 13.37
C MET A 135 11.45 0.41 14.14
N ILE A 136 11.67 -0.77 14.70
CA ILE A 136 10.71 -1.45 15.58
C ILE A 136 10.51 -0.65 16.88
N GLU A 137 11.57 -0.16 17.52
CA GLU A 137 11.45 0.73 18.68
C GLU A 137 10.63 1.99 18.36
N GLY A 138 10.91 2.65 17.24
CA GLY A 138 10.18 3.85 16.79
C GLY A 138 8.70 3.56 16.49
N MET A 139 8.42 2.43 15.87
CA MET A 139 7.07 1.95 15.60
C MET A 139 6.26 1.74 16.90
N PHE A 140 6.87 1.13 17.92
CA PHE A 140 6.25 0.95 19.24
C PHE A 140 6.08 2.26 20.00
N ASP A 141 7.06 3.17 19.91
CA ASP A 141 6.94 4.48 20.56
C ASP A 141 5.82 5.32 19.93
N ALA A 142 5.67 5.28 18.61
CA ALA A 142 4.55 5.93 17.92
C ALA A 142 3.20 5.41 18.45
N ALA A 143 3.03 4.09 18.56
CA ALA A 143 1.81 3.50 19.12
C ALA A 143 1.63 3.87 20.61
N GLY A 144 2.72 3.96 21.35
CA GLY A 144 2.72 4.41 22.74
C GLY A 144 2.29 5.86 22.93
N LYS A 145 2.69 6.75 22.01
CA LYS A 145 2.30 8.18 22.01
C LYS A 145 0.85 8.38 21.59
N LEU A 146 0.40 7.63 20.59
CA LEU A 146 -0.93 7.82 20.00
C LEU A 146 -2.03 7.08 20.77
N TYR A 147 -1.74 5.90 21.33
CA TYR A 147 -2.76 4.98 21.83
C TYR A 147 -2.47 4.42 23.22
N ASP A 148 -1.46 4.93 23.94
CA ASP A 148 -1.05 4.46 25.27
C ASP A 148 -0.67 2.97 25.32
N LEU A 149 -0.13 2.42 24.24
CA LEU A 149 0.35 1.04 24.22
C LEU A 149 1.81 0.96 24.68
N GLU A 150 2.12 -0.11 25.43
CA GLU A 150 3.48 -0.50 25.80
C GLU A 150 3.77 -1.89 25.27
N PHE A 151 4.95 -2.06 24.67
CA PHE A 151 5.42 -3.33 24.13
C PHE A 151 6.65 -3.79 24.92
N LYS A 152 6.50 -4.87 25.68
CA LYS A 152 7.59 -5.45 26.46
C LYS A 152 8.00 -6.78 25.85
N GLU A 153 9.27 -6.90 25.46
CA GLU A 153 9.79 -8.14 24.91
C GLU A 153 9.70 -9.28 25.93
N ASN A 154 9.22 -10.45 25.47
CA ASN A 154 9.15 -11.70 26.21
C ASN A 154 9.56 -12.89 25.33
N THR A 155 10.48 -12.66 24.39
CA THR A 155 11.02 -13.70 23.52
C THR A 155 11.59 -14.86 24.32
N GLY A 156 11.18 -16.09 23.96
CA GLY A 156 11.56 -17.31 24.68
C GLY A 156 10.64 -17.72 25.85
N GLU A 157 9.71 -16.85 26.27
CA GLU A 157 8.73 -17.15 27.31
C GLU A 157 7.44 -17.80 26.77
N VAL A 158 7.18 -17.63 25.48
CA VAL A 158 6.00 -18.17 24.78
C VAL A 158 6.40 -18.99 23.57
N PRO A 159 5.58 -19.99 23.16
CA PRO A 159 5.84 -20.77 21.94
C PRO A 159 5.85 -19.90 20.69
N VAL A 160 6.82 -20.13 19.81
CA VAL A 160 6.94 -19.49 18.51
C VAL A 160 7.02 -20.54 17.40
N PHE A 161 6.58 -20.20 16.20
CA PHE A 161 6.61 -21.10 15.04
C PHE A 161 7.97 -21.12 14.32
N HIS A 162 8.88 -20.21 14.66
CA HIS A 162 10.26 -20.18 14.14
C HIS A 162 11.18 -19.46 15.15
N PRO A 163 12.45 -19.89 15.33
CA PRO A 163 13.36 -19.30 16.30
C PRO A 163 13.73 -17.84 16.07
N ASP A 164 13.53 -17.31 14.84
CA ASP A 164 13.77 -15.90 14.50
C ASP A 164 12.59 -14.99 14.88
N VAL A 165 11.49 -15.52 15.38
CA VAL A 165 10.33 -14.73 15.80
C VAL A 165 10.58 -14.15 17.17
N THR A 166 10.49 -12.82 17.29
CA THR A 166 10.48 -12.13 18.57
C THR A 166 9.04 -11.88 19.03
N THR A 167 8.81 -11.86 20.33
CA THR A 167 7.49 -11.72 20.93
C THR A 167 7.43 -10.60 21.94
N TYR A 168 6.28 -9.94 22.04
CA TYR A 168 6.06 -8.81 22.92
C TYR A 168 4.72 -8.92 23.62
N VAL A 169 4.70 -8.74 24.95
CA VAL A 169 3.47 -8.49 25.70
C VAL A 169 3.04 -7.05 25.42
N VAL A 170 1.78 -6.86 25.05
CA VAL A 170 1.20 -5.55 24.78
C VAL A 170 0.26 -5.18 25.91
N THR A 171 0.51 -4.07 26.57
CA THR A 171 -0.30 -3.55 27.69
C THR A 171 -0.75 -2.12 27.42
N ASN A 172 -1.84 -1.70 28.06
CA ASN A 172 -2.23 -0.31 28.11
C ASN A 172 -1.43 0.38 29.22
N LYS A 173 -0.67 1.43 28.89
CA LYS A 173 0.20 2.16 29.85
C LYS A 173 -0.57 2.81 31.00
N LEU A 174 -1.83 3.22 30.77
CA LEU A 174 -2.63 3.95 31.75
C LEU A 174 -3.33 3.03 32.73
N THR A 175 -3.83 1.88 32.24
CA THR A 175 -4.61 0.94 33.04
C THR A 175 -3.81 -0.27 33.52
N GLY A 176 -2.69 -0.59 32.86
CA GLY A 176 -1.92 -1.81 33.07
C GLY A 176 -2.59 -3.07 32.50
N GLU A 177 -3.71 -2.93 31.82
CA GLU A 177 -4.44 -4.05 31.24
C GLU A 177 -3.64 -4.71 30.12
N ASN A 178 -3.68 -6.05 30.09
CA ASN A 178 -3.09 -6.82 29.01
C ASN A 178 -3.98 -6.77 27.77
N VAL A 179 -3.46 -6.17 26.68
CA VAL A 179 -4.11 -6.06 25.37
C VAL A 179 -3.89 -7.34 24.56
N GLY A 180 -2.70 -7.92 24.61
CA GLY A 180 -2.39 -9.13 23.86
C GLY A 180 -0.91 -9.45 23.73
N LEU A 181 -0.61 -10.31 22.73
CA LEU A 181 0.75 -10.64 22.33
C LEU A 181 0.97 -10.23 20.88
N PHE A 182 2.11 -9.64 20.61
CA PHE A 182 2.56 -9.30 19.27
C PHE A 182 3.79 -10.14 18.90
N TYR A 183 3.74 -10.76 17.72
CA TYR A 183 4.80 -11.58 17.16
C TYR A 183 5.43 -10.85 15.98
N MET A 184 6.74 -10.66 16.01
CA MET A 184 7.50 -10.06 14.92
C MET A 184 8.32 -11.12 14.17
N ASP A 185 7.88 -11.49 12.98
CA ASP A 185 8.58 -12.42 12.07
C ASP A 185 9.23 -11.64 10.93
N ALA A 186 10.43 -11.13 11.16
CA ALA A 186 11.06 -10.12 10.30
C ALA A 186 11.73 -10.70 9.04
N TYR A 187 12.30 -11.92 9.11
CA TYR A 187 13.27 -12.35 8.11
C TYR A 187 12.71 -13.33 7.08
N ALA A 188 13.23 -13.21 5.84
CA ALA A 188 13.01 -14.19 4.79
C ALA A 188 13.68 -15.53 5.14
N ARG A 189 13.04 -16.63 4.74
CA ARG A 189 13.57 -17.98 4.86
C ARG A 189 12.90 -18.95 3.91
N THR A 190 13.49 -20.11 3.71
CA THR A 190 12.90 -21.20 2.91
C THR A 190 11.53 -21.60 3.46
N GLY A 191 10.54 -21.72 2.58
CA GLY A 191 9.17 -22.08 2.93
C GLY A 191 8.30 -20.92 3.41
N LYS A 192 8.84 -19.74 3.69
CA LYS A 192 8.06 -18.54 3.99
C LYS A 192 7.55 -17.90 2.70
N ARG A 193 6.26 -17.51 2.68
CA ARG A 193 5.66 -16.80 1.55
C ARG A 193 6.35 -15.45 1.35
N SER A 194 6.52 -15.02 0.10
CA SER A 194 7.06 -13.70 -0.25
C SER A 194 6.07 -12.57 0.05
N GLY A 195 6.55 -11.33 0.07
CA GLY A 195 5.79 -10.15 0.44
C GLY A 195 5.76 -9.92 1.96
N ALA A 196 4.90 -9.03 2.41
CA ALA A 196 4.65 -8.79 3.82
C ALA A 196 3.15 -9.01 4.11
N TRP A 197 2.82 -9.33 5.36
CA TRP A 197 1.42 -9.49 5.80
C TRP A 197 1.32 -9.46 7.33
N ALA A 198 0.19 -8.98 7.83
CA ALA A 198 -0.20 -9.16 9.22
C ALA A 198 -1.14 -10.37 9.38
N THR A 199 -1.13 -10.97 10.57
CA THR A 199 -2.04 -12.07 10.93
C THR A 199 -2.60 -11.85 12.33
N SER A 200 -3.90 -12.07 12.48
CA SER A 200 -4.54 -12.20 13.79
C SER A 200 -4.82 -13.68 14.05
N TYR A 201 -4.03 -14.30 14.92
CA TYR A 201 -4.21 -15.71 15.32
C TYR A 201 -5.36 -15.87 16.31
N ARG A 202 -5.57 -14.86 17.13
CA ARG A 202 -6.70 -14.77 18.06
C ARG A 202 -7.17 -13.34 18.11
N ALA A 203 -8.43 -13.13 17.76
CA ALA A 203 -9.04 -11.81 17.78
C ALA A 203 -9.61 -11.50 19.17
N GLN A 204 -9.73 -10.20 19.46
CA GLN A 204 -10.47 -9.70 20.60
C GLN A 204 -11.95 -10.08 20.51
N GLN A 205 -12.58 -10.35 21.64
CA GLN A 205 -14.03 -10.47 21.81
C GLN A 205 -14.39 -10.30 23.29
N ARG A 206 -15.64 -9.90 23.54
CA ARG A 206 -16.22 -9.86 24.89
C ARG A 206 -17.26 -10.94 25.11
N LEU A 207 -18.12 -11.22 24.13
CA LEU A 207 -19.13 -12.25 24.22
C LEU A 207 -18.50 -13.63 24.49
N GLY A 208 -18.92 -14.29 25.58
CA GLY A 208 -18.37 -15.58 26.01
C GLY A 208 -17.06 -15.49 26.77
N GLY A 209 -16.67 -14.31 27.23
CA GLY A 209 -15.48 -14.00 28.00
C GLY A 209 -14.43 -13.25 27.20
N ASP A 210 -13.78 -12.29 27.84
CA ASP A 210 -12.76 -11.45 27.24
C ASP A 210 -11.58 -12.28 26.73
N ARG A 211 -11.15 -11.99 25.52
CA ARG A 211 -10.00 -12.64 24.88
C ARG A 211 -9.02 -11.59 24.37
N ASN A 212 -7.78 -11.71 24.82
CA ASN A 212 -6.68 -10.88 24.36
C ASN A 212 -6.25 -11.27 22.95
N VAL A 213 -5.78 -10.30 22.18
CA VAL A 213 -5.33 -10.47 20.80
C VAL A 213 -4.02 -11.24 20.72
N LEU A 214 -3.88 -12.10 19.70
CA LEU A 214 -2.59 -12.61 19.25
C LEU A 214 -2.41 -12.18 17.81
N ALA A 215 -1.49 -11.23 17.55
CA ALA A 215 -1.25 -10.67 16.24
C ALA A 215 0.23 -10.79 15.84
N SER A 216 0.50 -10.83 14.55
CA SER A 216 1.87 -10.82 14.03
C SER A 216 2.04 -9.92 12.82
N ASN A 217 3.25 -9.35 12.71
CA ASN A 217 3.79 -8.87 11.45
C ASN A 217 4.76 -9.89 10.87
N ASN A 218 4.64 -10.11 9.57
CA ASN A 218 5.48 -11.04 8.83
C ASN A 218 6.09 -10.30 7.64
N ASN A 219 7.41 -10.15 7.67
CA ASN A 219 8.19 -9.48 6.63
C ASN A 219 9.18 -10.46 5.97
N ASN A 220 9.88 -10.03 4.97
CA ASN A 220 10.90 -10.83 4.28
C ASN A 220 12.21 -10.05 4.13
N PHE A 221 12.63 -9.38 5.22
CA PHE A 221 13.91 -8.68 5.24
C PHE A 221 15.08 -9.66 5.15
N VAL A 222 16.20 -9.18 4.65
CA VAL A 222 17.43 -9.99 4.58
C VAL A 222 18.00 -10.15 5.99
N LYS A 223 18.16 -11.40 6.44
CA LYS A 223 18.79 -11.68 7.73
C LYS A 223 20.28 -11.33 7.64
N PRO A 224 20.80 -10.49 8.55
CA PRO A 224 22.21 -10.13 8.55
C PRO A 224 23.10 -11.31 8.95
N ALA A 225 24.41 -11.19 8.72
CA ALA A 225 25.39 -12.10 9.29
C ALA A 225 25.38 -12.00 10.84
N PRO A 226 25.76 -13.06 11.54
CA PRO A 226 25.85 -13.02 13.01
C PRO A 226 26.73 -11.86 13.50
N GLY A 227 26.17 -11.04 14.39
CA GLY A 227 26.84 -9.86 14.96
C GLY A 227 26.70 -8.57 14.12
N GLU A 228 26.13 -8.64 12.93
CA GLU A 228 25.86 -7.45 12.11
C GLU A 228 24.43 -6.95 12.32
N PRO A 229 24.17 -5.63 12.25
CA PRO A 229 22.81 -5.09 12.35
C PRO A 229 22.03 -5.37 11.06
N ALA A 230 20.73 -5.61 11.19
CA ALA A 230 19.83 -5.65 10.04
C ALA A 230 19.56 -4.22 9.56
N LEU A 231 20.10 -3.85 8.42
CA LEU A 231 19.86 -2.55 7.78
C LEU A 231 18.81 -2.74 6.67
N ILE A 232 17.75 -1.98 6.76
CA ILE A 232 16.62 -2.03 5.82
C ILE A 232 16.55 -0.79 4.95
N SER A 233 15.86 -0.87 3.81
CA SER A 233 15.57 0.29 2.98
C SER A 233 14.47 1.17 3.58
N LEU A 234 14.29 2.37 3.05
CA LEU A 234 13.16 3.22 3.41
C LEU A 234 11.81 2.54 3.07
N ASP A 235 11.74 1.88 1.91
CA ASP A 235 10.55 1.12 1.50
C ASP A 235 10.26 -0.05 2.45
N ASP A 236 11.30 -0.75 2.93
CA ASP A 236 11.15 -1.81 3.94
C ASP A 236 10.64 -1.24 5.27
N ALA A 237 11.12 -0.05 5.68
CA ALA A 237 10.66 0.62 6.89
C ALA A 237 9.19 1.06 6.75
N SER A 238 8.78 1.58 5.59
CA SER A 238 7.38 1.88 5.29
C SER A 238 6.51 0.63 5.36
N THR A 239 6.97 -0.48 4.77
CA THR A 239 6.29 -1.78 4.86
C THR A 239 6.16 -2.27 6.29
N LEU A 240 7.20 -2.08 7.13
CA LEU A 240 7.15 -2.43 8.55
C LEU A 240 6.05 -1.66 9.29
N PHE A 241 5.95 -0.35 9.08
CA PHE A 241 4.91 0.50 9.67
C PHE A 241 3.53 0.15 9.12
N HIS A 242 3.42 -0.18 7.83
CA HIS A 242 2.17 -0.64 7.19
C HIS A 242 1.62 -1.89 7.88
N GLU A 243 2.41 -2.96 7.94
CA GLU A 243 1.97 -4.21 8.56
C GLU A 243 1.63 -4.03 10.05
N PHE A 244 2.37 -3.14 10.72
CA PHE A 244 2.06 -2.82 12.10
C PHE A 244 0.73 -2.07 12.25
N GLY A 245 0.33 -1.26 11.28
CA GLY A 245 -1.00 -0.64 11.26
C GLY A 245 -2.14 -1.67 11.25
N HIS A 246 -1.98 -2.77 10.51
CA HIS A 246 -2.90 -3.91 10.59
C HIS A 246 -2.89 -4.59 11.97
N ALA A 247 -1.71 -4.79 12.54
CA ALA A 247 -1.60 -5.36 13.89
C ALA A 247 -2.22 -4.43 14.94
N LEU A 248 -2.01 -3.11 14.84
CA LEU A 248 -2.65 -2.11 15.71
C LEU A 248 -4.15 -2.13 15.59
N HIS A 249 -4.69 -2.23 14.37
CA HIS A 249 -6.13 -2.37 14.15
C HIS A 249 -6.68 -3.58 14.91
N SER A 250 -5.96 -4.73 14.87
CA SER A 250 -6.34 -5.92 15.63
C SER A 250 -6.22 -5.73 17.15
N LEU A 251 -5.11 -5.12 17.62
CA LEU A 251 -4.83 -4.89 19.05
C LEU A 251 -5.78 -3.87 19.68
N LEU A 252 -6.24 -2.88 18.92
CA LEU A 252 -7.10 -1.80 19.39
C LEU A 252 -8.59 -2.07 19.18
N THR A 253 -8.95 -3.18 18.50
CA THR A 253 -10.35 -3.61 18.35
C THR A 253 -10.96 -3.88 19.72
N ASP A 254 -12.16 -3.35 19.95
CA ASP A 254 -12.91 -3.45 21.20
C ASP A 254 -14.41 -3.66 20.90
N ILE A 255 -14.76 -4.87 20.48
CA ILE A 255 -16.09 -5.25 20.03
C ILE A 255 -16.75 -6.25 20.97
N GLU A 256 -18.08 -6.22 21.01
CA GLU A 256 -18.86 -7.18 21.78
C GLU A 256 -18.97 -8.52 21.04
N TYR A 257 -19.31 -8.49 19.75
CA TYR A 257 -19.65 -9.69 18.97
C TYR A 257 -18.53 -10.10 18.02
N PRO A 258 -17.94 -11.32 18.18
CA PRO A 258 -16.82 -11.77 17.35
C PRO A 258 -17.10 -11.75 15.82
N GLY A 259 -18.37 -11.93 15.44
CA GLY A 259 -18.80 -11.90 14.02
C GLY A 259 -18.69 -10.52 13.36
N LEU A 260 -18.61 -9.45 14.15
CA LEU A 260 -18.52 -8.07 13.67
C LEU A 260 -17.10 -7.49 13.67
N ARG A 261 -16.09 -8.31 13.90
CA ARG A 261 -14.67 -7.87 13.88
C ARG A 261 -14.14 -7.53 12.50
N GLY A 262 -14.66 -8.20 11.47
CA GLY A 262 -14.20 -8.02 10.08
C GLY A 262 -14.66 -6.68 9.54
N THR A 263 -13.79 -6.02 8.79
CA THR A 263 -14.12 -4.78 8.09
C THR A 263 -14.25 -5.01 6.59
N PRO A 264 -14.99 -4.17 5.85
CA PRO A 264 -15.09 -4.23 4.40
C PRO A 264 -13.72 -4.24 3.72
N ARG A 265 -13.64 -4.88 2.53
CA ARG A 265 -12.39 -5.01 1.78
C ARG A 265 -11.73 -3.66 1.48
N ASP A 266 -12.50 -2.66 1.14
CA ASP A 266 -12.03 -1.31 0.84
C ASP A 266 -11.72 -0.44 2.08
N PHE A 267 -11.86 -1.00 3.29
CA PHE A 267 -11.40 -0.40 4.53
C PHE A 267 -10.11 -1.06 5.08
N VAL A 268 -9.84 -2.30 4.69
CA VAL A 268 -8.78 -3.13 5.31
C VAL A 268 -7.41 -2.45 5.29
N GLU A 269 -7.05 -1.79 4.19
CA GLU A 269 -5.75 -1.13 4.02
C GLU A 269 -5.67 0.28 4.65
N TYR A 270 -6.79 0.81 5.11
CA TYR A 270 -6.85 2.16 5.65
C TYR A 270 -6.03 2.33 6.96
N PRO A 271 -6.19 1.48 7.99
CA PRO A 271 -5.38 1.61 9.20
C PRO A 271 -3.88 1.43 8.97
N SER A 272 -3.51 0.53 8.05
CA SER A 272 -2.11 0.28 7.71
C SER A 272 -1.47 1.48 7.00
N GLN A 273 -2.15 2.04 6.00
CA GLN A 273 -1.70 3.22 5.27
C GLN A 273 -1.60 4.45 6.17
N VAL A 274 -2.59 4.68 7.06
CA VAL A 274 -2.52 5.77 8.04
C VAL A 274 -1.28 5.65 8.92
N ASN A 275 -0.93 4.44 9.34
CA ASN A 275 0.21 4.22 10.24
C ASN A 275 1.58 4.52 9.58
N GLU A 276 1.70 4.42 8.27
CA GLU A 276 2.92 4.75 7.52
C GLU A 276 3.34 6.22 7.69
N ASN A 277 2.37 7.13 7.85
CA ASN A 277 2.63 8.57 7.90
C ASN A 277 3.57 8.98 9.05
N TRP A 278 3.59 8.26 10.17
CA TRP A 278 4.46 8.60 11.30
C TRP A 278 5.92 8.27 11.08
N LEU A 279 6.27 7.34 10.15
CA LEU A 279 7.66 6.97 9.88
C LEU A 279 8.54 8.17 9.54
N LEU A 280 8.06 9.06 8.66
CA LEU A 280 8.84 10.22 8.18
C LEU A 280 8.66 11.47 9.04
N THR A 281 7.97 11.38 10.17
CA THR A 281 7.88 12.53 11.07
C THR A 281 9.26 12.91 11.64
N PRO A 282 9.53 14.20 11.86
CA PRO A 282 10.80 14.64 12.42
C PRO A 282 11.15 13.94 13.74
N TYR A 283 10.15 13.65 14.56
CA TYR A 283 10.36 12.95 15.83
C TYR A 283 10.93 11.54 15.63
N ILE A 284 10.30 10.72 14.78
CA ILE A 284 10.74 9.34 14.53
C ILE A 284 12.12 9.34 13.86
N LEU A 285 12.31 10.17 12.84
CA LEU A 285 13.60 10.23 12.13
C LEU A 285 14.75 10.67 13.04
N ASN A 286 14.57 11.74 13.80
CA ASN A 286 15.64 12.25 14.68
C ASN A 286 15.96 11.32 15.86
N THR A 287 14.97 10.53 16.32
CA THR A 287 15.16 9.67 17.49
C THR A 287 15.64 8.27 17.11
N TYR A 288 15.12 7.70 16.02
CA TYR A 288 15.31 6.29 15.70
C TYR A 288 16.10 6.03 14.42
N ALA A 289 16.10 6.95 13.45
CA ALA A 289 16.96 6.84 12.27
C ALA A 289 18.39 7.25 12.61
N THR A 290 19.13 6.39 13.32
CA THR A 290 20.49 6.64 13.79
C THR A 290 21.51 5.76 13.05
N HIS A 291 22.65 6.33 12.69
CA HIS A 291 23.70 5.63 11.94
C HIS A 291 24.25 4.43 12.76
N TYR A 292 24.24 3.24 12.16
CA TYR A 292 24.52 2.00 12.88
C TYR A 292 25.92 1.87 13.48
N LYS A 293 26.91 2.66 13.01
CA LYS A 293 28.28 2.67 13.57
C LYS A 293 28.51 3.82 14.54
N THR A 294 27.99 5.01 14.25
CA THR A 294 28.29 6.21 15.03
C THR A 294 27.21 6.54 16.07
N GLY A 295 25.99 6.05 15.89
CA GLY A 295 24.82 6.38 16.71
C GLY A 295 24.27 7.79 16.44
N GLU A 296 24.85 8.54 15.52
CA GLU A 296 24.38 9.87 15.18
C GLU A 296 23.06 9.82 14.43
N PRO A 297 22.13 10.76 14.67
CA PRO A 297 20.87 10.83 13.95
C PRO A 297 21.09 11.13 12.46
N ILE A 298 20.11 10.77 11.65
CA ILE A 298 20.11 11.05 10.21
C ILE A 298 20.30 12.56 9.97
N PRO A 299 21.23 13.00 9.07
CA PRO A 299 21.47 14.41 8.80
C PRO A 299 20.21 15.11 8.27
N ALA A 300 19.95 16.33 8.75
CA ALA A 300 18.78 17.12 8.31
C ALA A 300 18.75 17.36 6.79
N GLU A 301 19.90 17.49 6.14
CA GLU A 301 19.98 17.61 4.68
C GLU A 301 19.55 16.34 3.96
N LEU A 302 19.83 15.16 4.53
CA LEU A 302 19.39 13.89 3.97
C LEU A 302 17.86 13.73 4.14
N VAL A 303 17.31 14.10 5.29
CA VAL A 303 15.86 14.16 5.53
C VAL A 303 15.17 15.09 4.54
N LYS A 304 15.76 16.27 4.28
CA LYS A 304 15.23 17.22 3.30
C LYS A 304 15.21 16.65 1.89
N LYS A 305 16.25 15.91 1.48
CA LYS A 305 16.29 15.20 0.18
C LYS A 305 15.23 14.10 0.10
N ILE A 306 15.04 13.33 1.17
CA ILE A 306 13.97 12.30 1.26
C ILE A 306 12.61 12.96 1.04
N ASN A 307 12.26 13.97 1.81
CA ASN A 307 10.97 14.66 1.70
C ASN A 307 10.79 15.33 0.31
N ALA A 308 11.83 15.91 -0.27
CA ALA A 308 11.76 16.49 -1.61
C ALA A 308 11.49 15.43 -2.70
N SER A 309 11.90 14.18 -2.48
CA SER A 309 11.70 13.07 -3.41
C SER A 309 10.35 12.35 -3.25
N GLU A 310 9.54 12.70 -2.26
CA GLU A 310 8.29 12.01 -1.93
C GLU A 310 7.28 11.97 -3.09
N THR A 311 7.21 13.05 -3.86
CA THR A 311 6.35 13.11 -5.06
C THR A 311 7.03 12.66 -6.35
N PHE A 312 8.27 12.15 -6.26
CA PHE A 312 8.98 11.63 -7.41
C PHE A 312 8.32 10.36 -7.94
N ASN A 313 8.18 10.29 -9.26
CA ASN A 313 7.63 9.13 -9.96
C ASN A 313 6.19 8.75 -9.57
N GLN A 314 5.43 9.69 -9.01
CA GLN A 314 4.04 9.45 -8.61
C GLN A 314 3.10 9.21 -9.79
N GLY A 315 3.41 9.72 -10.98
CA GLY A 315 2.72 9.36 -12.21
C GLY A 315 2.86 7.89 -12.53
N PHE A 316 4.11 7.39 -12.52
CA PHE A 316 4.42 5.97 -12.75
C PHE A 316 3.68 5.06 -11.74
N SER A 317 3.88 5.28 -10.45
CA SER A 317 3.31 4.44 -9.39
C SER A 317 1.79 4.41 -9.46
N THR A 318 1.16 5.56 -9.73
CA THR A 318 -0.29 5.67 -9.84
C THR A 318 -0.83 4.97 -11.08
N VAL A 319 -0.23 5.17 -12.27
CA VAL A 319 -0.67 4.55 -13.52
C VAL A 319 -0.43 3.04 -13.50
N GLU A 320 0.72 2.58 -13.00
CA GLU A 320 1.03 1.14 -12.86
C GLU A 320 -0.02 0.42 -12.01
N TYR A 321 -0.43 1.02 -10.90
CA TYR A 321 -1.45 0.49 -10.00
C TYR A 321 -2.87 0.63 -10.57
N LEU A 322 -3.29 1.84 -10.95
CA LEU A 322 -4.66 2.11 -11.39
C LEU A 322 -5.03 1.37 -12.67
N SER A 323 -4.10 1.16 -13.60
CA SER A 323 -4.37 0.36 -14.79
C SER A 323 -4.81 -1.06 -14.41
N SER A 324 -4.17 -1.67 -13.40
CA SER A 324 -4.58 -2.98 -12.87
C SER A 324 -5.95 -2.94 -12.21
N ALA A 325 -6.25 -1.90 -11.42
CA ALA A 325 -7.53 -1.76 -10.74
C ALA A 325 -8.70 -1.46 -11.70
N ILE A 326 -8.47 -0.64 -12.72
CA ILE A 326 -9.48 -0.34 -13.75
C ILE A 326 -9.76 -1.58 -14.60
N VAL A 327 -8.72 -2.32 -15.00
CA VAL A 327 -8.88 -3.58 -15.74
C VAL A 327 -9.64 -4.61 -14.89
N ASP A 328 -9.31 -4.77 -13.60
CA ASP A 328 -10.05 -5.62 -12.67
C ASP A 328 -11.54 -5.27 -12.62
N MET A 329 -11.86 -4.00 -12.38
CA MET A 329 -13.25 -3.56 -12.29
C MET A 329 -14.03 -3.76 -13.59
N LYS A 330 -13.45 -3.35 -14.73
CA LYS A 330 -14.08 -3.54 -16.05
C LYS A 330 -14.26 -5.01 -16.39
N LEU A 331 -13.31 -5.87 -16.01
CA LEU A 331 -13.35 -7.32 -16.24
C LEU A 331 -14.52 -7.98 -15.50
N HIS A 332 -14.76 -7.59 -14.26
CA HIS A 332 -15.73 -8.19 -13.37
C HIS A 332 -17.12 -7.51 -13.35
N ASN A 333 -17.22 -6.30 -13.93
CA ASN A 333 -18.49 -5.60 -14.05
C ASN A 333 -19.17 -5.84 -15.42
N ARG A 334 -19.14 -7.09 -15.89
CA ARG A 334 -19.73 -7.52 -17.16
C ARG A 334 -20.73 -8.64 -16.93
N THR A 335 -21.75 -8.68 -17.78
CA THR A 335 -22.72 -9.78 -17.84
C THR A 335 -22.28 -10.91 -18.80
N ASP A 336 -21.47 -10.56 -19.81
CA ASP A 336 -20.85 -11.48 -20.76
C ASP A 336 -19.40 -11.78 -20.35
N PRO A 337 -19.04 -13.01 -20.01
CA PRO A 337 -17.69 -13.35 -19.60
C PRO A 337 -16.68 -13.18 -20.74
N VAL A 338 -15.48 -12.73 -20.37
CA VAL A 338 -14.39 -12.50 -21.33
C VAL A 338 -13.79 -13.83 -21.75
N ALA A 339 -13.84 -14.12 -23.06
CA ALA A 339 -13.28 -15.34 -23.64
C ALA A 339 -11.76 -15.23 -23.92
N ASP A 340 -11.27 -14.02 -24.21
CA ASP A 340 -9.84 -13.73 -24.45
C ASP A 340 -9.36 -12.63 -23.51
N PRO A 341 -8.79 -13.00 -22.33
CA PRO A 341 -8.27 -12.04 -21.36
C PRO A 341 -7.17 -11.12 -21.93
N ARG A 342 -6.32 -11.62 -22.81
CA ARG A 342 -5.24 -10.87 -23.45
C ARG A 342 -5.78 -9.73 -24.33
N ALA A 343 -6.74 -10.07 -25.19
CA ALA A 343 -7.40 -9.09 -26.05
C ALA A 343 -8.17 -8.06 -25.23
N PHE A 344 -8.85 -8.47 -24.18
CA PHE A 344 -9.58 -7.59 -23.28
C PHE A 344 -8.65 -6.60 -22.57
N GLU A 345 -7.54 -7.08 -21.97
CA GLU A 345 -6.52 -6.24 -21.32
C GLU A 345 -6.03 -5.16 -22.29
N LYS A 346 -5.59 -5.57 -23.48
CA LYS A 346 -5.08 -4.66 -24.50
C LYS A 346 -6.11 -3.60 -24.92
N ALA A 347 -7.34 -4.01 -25.16
CA ALA A 347 -8.42 -3.09 -25.56
C ALA A 347 -8.76 -2.10 -24.44
N THR A 348 -8.84 -2.57 -23.21
CA THR A 348 -9.14 -1.74 -22.04
C THR A 348 -8.05 -0.69 -21.81
N LEU A 349 -6.77 -1.09 -21.87
CA LEU A 349 -5.65 -0.15 -21.69
C LEU A 349 -5.60 0.91 -22.80
N ALA A 350 -5.91 0.54 -24.05
CA ALA A 350 -6.03 1.47 -25.16
C ALA A 350 -7.19 2.45 -24.96
N GLU A 351 -8.35 1.96 -24.53
CA GLU A 351 -9.55 2.78 -24.25
C GLU A 351 -9.28 3.87 -23.21
N ILE A 352 -8.57 3.54 -22.13
CA ILE A 352 -8.25 4.51 -21.08
C ILE A 352 -7.02 5.38 -21.39
N GLY A 353 -6.44 5.23 -22.58
CA GLY A 353 -5.30 6.04 -23.04
C GLY A 353 -4.02 5.83 -22.24
N MET A 354 -3.73 4.58 -21.84
CA MET A 354 -2.51 4.24 -21.11
C MET A 354 -1.26 4.62 -21.95
N PRO A 355 -0.27 5.31 -21.34
CA PRO A 355 0.99 5.64 -22.03
C PRO A 355 1.74 4.38 -22.48
N SER A 356 2.28 4.40 -23.69
CA SER A 356 3.00 3.25 -24.28
C SER A 356 4.26 2.83 -23.53
N GLN A 357 4.85 3.73 -22.72
CA GLN A 357 6.00 3.47 -21.86
C GLN A 357 5.63 2.74 -20.57
N MET A 358 4.35 2.52 -20.35
CA MET A 358 3.84 1.90 -19.12
C MET A 358 3.39 0.46 -19.36
N VAL A 359 3.47 -0.34 -18.34
CA VAL A 359 2.80 -1.63 -18.23
C VAL A 359 2.02 -1.66 -16.92
N MET A 360 0.87 -2.30 -16.92
CA MET A 360 0.12 -2.46 -15.66
C MET A 360 0.92 -3.28 -14.65
N ARG A 361 0.77 -2.96 -13.35
CA ARG A 361 1.50 -3.62 -12.25
C ARG A 361 1.37 -5.14 -12.29
N HIS A 362 0.15 -5.61 -12.53
CA HIS A 362 -0.17 -7.02 -12.69
C HIS A 362 -0.97 -7.21 -13.98
N ARG A 363 -0.37 -7.82 -14.99
CA ARG A 363 -1.09 -8.26 -16.18
C ARG A 363 -2.01 -9.43 -15.81
N LEU A 364 -3.15 -9.55 -16.48
CA LEU A 364 -4.15 -10.59 -16.17
C LEU A 364 -3.56 -12.00 -16.04
N PRO A 365 -2.65 -12.47 -16.94
CA PRO A 365 -2.09 -13.81 -16.87
C PRO A 365 -1.29 -14.13 -15.60
N GLN A 366 -0.84 -13.11 -14.88
CA GLN A 366 -0.05 -13.25 -13.64
C GLN A 366 -0.68 -12.53 -12.43
N PHE A 367 -1.94 -12.11 -12.53
CA PHE A 367 -2.59 -11.33 -11.49
C PHE A 367 -3.09 -12.21 -10.34
N GLY A 368 -2.15 -12.64 -9.50
CA GLY A 368 -2.45 -13.53 -8.36
C GLY A 368 -3.53 -13.00 -7.42
N HIS A 369 -3.59 -11.68 -7.16
CA HIS A 369 -4.65 -11.08 -6.34
C HIS A 369 -6.05 -11.39 -6.84
N LEU A 370 -6.25 -11.47 -8.15
CA LEU A 370 -7.57 -11.75 -8.73
C LEU A 370 -7.87 -13.22 -8.89
N PHE A 371 -6.85 -14.06 -9.17
CA PHE A 371 -7.07 -15.42 -9.66
C PHE A 371 -6.59 -16.52 -8.72
N SER A 372 -5.78 -16.22 -7.68
CA SER A 372 -5.44 -17.19 -6.63
C SER A 372 -6.56 -17.36 -5.61
N SER A 373 -7.45 -16.38 -5.48
CA SER A 373 -8.65 -16.40 -4.64
C SER A 373 -9.64 -15.34 -5.12
N ASP A 374 -10.81 -15.26 -4.48
CA ASP A 374 -11.77 -14.19 -4.76
C ASP A 374 -11.54 -12.91 -3.96
N SER A 375 -10.58 -12.89 -3.03
CA SER A 375 -10.48 -11.80 -2.04
C SER A 375 -10.30 -10.42 -2.63
N TYR A 376 -9.60 -10.30 -3.75
CA TYR A 376 -9.38 -9.01 -4.44
C TYR A 376 -10.08 -8.91 -5.81
N SER A 377 -10.85 -9.92 -6.23
CA SER A 377 -11.60 -9.85 -7.50
C SER A 377 -12.69 -8.78 -7.42
N ALA A 378 -12.72 -7.87 -8.39
CA ALA A 378 -13.50 -6.64 -8.36
C ALA A 378 -13.21 -5.78 -7.10
N GLY A 379 -12.04 -5.95 -6.52
CA GLY A 379 -11.66 -5.35 -5.25
C GLY A 379 -10.27 -4.71 -5.23
N TYR A 380 -9.55 -4.67 -6.37
CA TYR A 380 -8.21 -4.10 -6.38
C TYR A 380 -8.22 -2.56 -6.25
N TYR A 381 -9.35 -1.90 -6.47
CA TYR A 381 -9.58 -0.48 -6.19
C TYR A 381 -9.43 -0.12 -4.70
N SER A 382 -9.53 -1.12 -3.80
CA SER A 382 -9.56 -0.93 -2.35
C SER A 382 -8.36 -0.18 -1.79
N TYR A 383 -7.17 -0.37 -2.38
CA TYR A 383 -5.98 0.38 -1.98
C TYR A 383 -6.14 1.90 -2.18
N LEU A 384 -6.68 2.32 -3.34
CA LEU A 384 -6.93 3.75 -3.61
C LEU A 384 -8.05 4.30 -2.74
N TRP A 385 -9.09 3.50 -2.50
CA TRP A 385 -10.20 3.87 -1.62
C TRP A 385 -9.71 4.14 -0.21
N SER A 386 -8.95 3.19 0.35
CA SER A 386 -8.32 3.32 1.66
C SER A 386 -7.32 4.47 1.72
N GLU A 387 -6.49 4.65 0.69
CA GLU A 387 -5.50 5.75 0.63
C GLU A 387 -6.15 7.13 0.54
N THR A 388 -7.34 7.23 -0.07
CA THR A 388 -8.12 8.48 -0.05
C THR A 388 -8.56 8.83 1.37
N MET A 389 -8.99 7.84 2.14
CA MET A 389 -9.35 8.01 3.55
C MET A 389 -8.13 8.32 4.41
N ASP A 390 -7.00 7.64 4.16
CA ASP A 390 -5.74 7.87 4.84
C ASP A 390 -5.23 9.30 4.60
N ALA A 391 -5.15 9.75 3.36
CA ALA A 391 -4.69 11.11 3.03
C ALA A 391 -5.52 12.19 3.72
N ASP A 392 -6.85 12.03 3.76
CA ASP A 392 -7.75 12.97 4.43
C ASP A 392 -7.70 12.83 5.97
N THR A 393 -7.39 11.65 6.50
CA THR A 393 -7.10 11.45 7.92
C THR A 393 -5.82 12.13 8.35
N TRP A 394 -4.75 11.97 7.56
CA TRP A 394 -3.48 12.66 7.83
C TRP A 394 -3.65 14.18 7.77
N ALA A 395 -4.44 14.68 6.81
CA ALA A 395 -4.78 16.09 6.74
C ALA A 395 -5.45 16.61 8.04
N ALA A 396 -6.23 15.79 8.76
CA ALA A 396 -6.80 16.20 10.06
C ALA A 396 -5.72 16.42 11.12
N PHE A 397 -4.68 15.61 11.16
CA PHE A 397 -3.54 15.82 12.05
C PHE A 397 -2.73 17.05 11.66
N GLU A 398 -2.46 17.25 10.36
CA GLU A 398 -1.76 18.45 9.86
C GLU A 398 -2.54 19.74 10.15
N GLU A 399 -3.84 19.76 9.94
CA GLU A 399 -4.75 20.88 10.22
C GLU A 399 -4.75 21.30 11.70
N SER A 400 -4.48 20.34 12.61
CA SER A 400 -4.35 20.63 14.04
C SER A 400 -3.05 21.32 14.42
N GLY A 401 -2.06 21.33 13.52
CA GLY A 401 -0.70 21.82 13.78
C GLY A 401 0.18 20.87 14.60
N ASP A 402 -0.33 19.70 14.99
CA ASP A 402 0.41 18.66 15.72
C ASP A 402 0.04 17.26 15.24
N VAL A 403 0.94 16.60 14.52
CA VAL A 403 0.75 15.23 14.01
C VAL A 403 0.72 14.18 15.14
N TRP A 404 1.01 14.57 16.38
CA TRP A 404 0.91 13.75 17.59
C TRP A 404 -0.32 14.10 18.43
N ASN A 405 -1.27 14.84 17.89
CA ASN A 405 -2.46 15.31 18.59
C ASN A 405 -3.28 14.15 19.17
N ARG A 406 -3.29 14.05 20.49
CA ARG A 406 -3.94 12.96 21.24
C ARG A 406 -5.45 12.94 21.10
N GLU A 407 -6.10 14.08 20.99
CA GLU A 407 -7.54 14.15 20.83
C GLU A 407 -7.98 13.57 19.50
N ILE A 408 -7.24 13.85 18.42
CA ILE A 408 -7.49 13.29 17.10
C ILE A 408 -7.17 11.78 17.10
N ALA A 409 -6.05 11.36 17.71
CA ALA A 409 -5.68 9.95 17.82
C ALA A 409 -6.72 9.14 18.61
N ASP A 410 -7.21 9.67 19.72
CA ASP A 410 -8.28 9.05 20.52
C ASP A 410 -9.60 8.96 19.76
N ARG A 411 -9.97 10.01 19.02
CA ARG A 411 -11.17 9.99 18.18
C ARG A 411 -11.02 8.96 17.06
N PHE A 412 -9.88 8.91 16.37
CA PHE A 412 -9.57 7.92 15.36
C PHE A 412 -9.67 6.50 15.91
N ARG A 413 -9.04 6.24 17.06
CA ARG A 413 -9.12 4.95 17.74
C ARG A 413 -10.56 4.56 18.06
N LYS A 414 -11.31 5.43 18.73
CA LYS A 414 -12.68 5.16 19.22
C LYS A 414 -13.70 4.96 18.11
N THR A 415 -13.58 5.69 17.00
CA THR A 415 -14.57 5.64 15.92
C THR A 415 -14.23 4.62 14.84
N LEU A 416 -12.93 4.40 14.55
CA LEU A 416 -12.49 3.68 13.37
C LEU A 416 -11.72 2.39 13.69
N LEU A 417 -10.80 2.41 14.67
CA LEU A 417 -10.00 1.22 14.96
C LEU A 417 -10.71 0.25 15.91
N ALA A 418 -11.41 0.76 16.91
CA ALA A 418 -12.01 -0.08 17.96
C ALA A 418 -13.30 -0.79 17.52
N THR A 419 -14.08 -0.20 16.63
CA THR A 419 -15.49 -0.55 16.43
C THR A 419 -15.75 -1.70 15.45
N GLY A 420 -14.71 -2.32 14.86
CA GLY A 420 -14.86 -3.41 13.90
C GLY A 420 -15.93 -3.06 12.84
N ASN A 421 -16.95 -3.90 12.67
CA ASN A 421 -18.10 -3.65 11.81
C ASN A 421 -19.42 -3.49 12.61
N GLU A 422 -19.31 -3.14 13.91
CA GLU A 422 -20.49 -2.79 14.74
C GLU A 422 -21.11 -1.45 14.31
N THR A 423 -20.31 -0.60 13.66
CA THR A 423 -20.75 0.64 13.03
C THR A 423 -20.41 0.59 11.55
N GLU A 424 -21.35 0.99 10.69
CA GLU A 424 -21.09 1.15 9.26
C GLU A 424 -19.86 2.04 9.03
N ARG A 425 -18.91 1.58 8.20
CA ARG A 425 -17.61 2.25 8.06
C ARG A 425 -17.69 3.68 7.52
N VAL A 426 -18.71 3.97 6.69
CA VAL A 426 -18.97 5.32 6.19
C VAL A 426 -19.39 6.24 7.35
N GLU A 427 -20.28 5.76 8.21
CA GLU A 427 -20.74 6.50 9.38
C GLU A 427 -19.62 6.68 10.43
N ALA A 428 -18.81 5.63 10.62
CA ALA A 428 -17.64 5.70 11.50
C ALA A 428 -16.63 6.76 11.01
N TYR A 429 -16.39 6.83 9.70
CA TYR A 429 -15.53 7.86 9.12
C TYR A 429 -16.09 9.27 9.27
N ARG A 430 -17.40 9.44 9.02
CA ARG A 430 -18.09 10.72 9.28
C ARG A 430 -18.04 11.14 10.75
N ALA A 431 -18.14 10.18 11.67
CA ALA A 431 -18.00 10.45 13.11
C ALA A 431 -16.57 10.91 13.46
N PHE A 432 -15.56 10.41 12.77
CA PHE A 432 -14.17 10.86 12.92
C PHE A 432 -13.94 12.23 12.27
N ARG A 433 -14.28 12.40 10.99
CA ARG A 433 -13.84 13.53 10.15
C ARG A 433 -14.90 14.65 10.02
N GLY A 434 -16.16 14.35 10.33
CA GLY A 434 -17.31 15.26 10.16
C GLY A 434 -17.86 15.33 8.73
N ARG A 435 -17.27 14.59 7.78
CA ARG A 435 -17.63 14.57 6.35
C ARG A 435 -17.13 13.29 5.68
N ASP A 436 -17.49 13.10 4.42
CA ASP A 436 -16.92 12.05 3.58
C ASP A 436 -15.44 12.34 3.23
N PRO A 437 -14.64 11.30 2.87
CA PRO A 437 -13.25 11.47 2.44
C PRO A 437 -13.13 12.42 1.25
N ASP A 438 -12.12 13.30 1.28
CA ASP A 438 -11.83 14.23 0.20
C ASP A 438 -10.68 13.73 -0.68
N VAL A 439 -10.96 13.41 -1.94
CA VAL A 439 -9.95 12.99 -2.92
C VAL A 439 -8.87 14.04 -3.15
N ASN A 440 -9.13 15.32 -2.89
CA ASN A 440 -8.13 16.37 -3.03
C ASN A 440 -6.97 16.22 -2.05
N ALA A 441 -7.19 15.64 -0.87
CA ALA A 441 -6.11 15.29 0.06
C ALA A 441 -5.12 14.30 -0.58
N LEU A 442 -5.62 13.26 -1.24
CA LEU A 442 -4.82 12.29 -1.99
C LEU A 442 -4.09 12.93 -3.17
N LEU A 443 -4.79 13.73 -3.98
CA LEU A 443 -4.18 14.43 -5.13
C LEU A 443 -3.04 15.34 -4.67
N LYS A 444 -3.24 16.09 -3.60
CA LYS A 444 -2.20 16.95 -2.99
C LYS A 444 -0.99 16.14 -2.53
N ARG A 445 -1.21 15.04 -1.79
CA ARG A 445 -0.14 14.14 -1.32
C ARG A 445 0.71 13.61 -2.48
N ARG A 446 0.08 13.25 -3.59
CA ARG A 446 0.78 12.76 -4.80
C ARG A 446 1.37 13.87 -5.67
N GLY A 447 1.24 15.13 -5.27
CA GLY A 447 1.70 16.27 -6.05
C GLY A 447 0.94 16.45 -7.37
N PHE A 448 -0.33 16.03 -7.42
CA PHE A 448 -1.23 16.22 -8.56
C PHE A 448 -2.07 17.48 -8.39
N PRO A 449 -2.55 18.11 -9.48
CA PRO A 449 -3.52 19.20 -9.41
C PRO A 449 -4.79 18.75 -8.69
N THR A 450 -5.31 19.57 -7.79
CA THR A 450 -6.61 19.32 -7.15
C THR A 450 -7.75 19.63 -8.12
N THR A 451 -8.91 19.03 -7.91
CA THR A 451 -10.09 19.21 -8.80
C THR A 451 -10.56 20.68 -8.88
N ALA A 452 -10.38 21.48 -7.82
CA ALA A 452 -10.67 22.91 -7.82
C ALA A 452 -9.71 23.74 -8.70
N ALA A 453 -8.44 23.32 -8.79
CA ALA A 453 -7.43 24.00 -9.62
C ALA A 453 -7.52 23.63 -11.11
N ALA A 454 -8.04 22.43 -11.42
CA ALA A 454 -8.25 21.99 -12.80
C ALA A 454 -9.39 22.70 -13.53
N ALA A 455 -10.27 23.40 -12.79
CA ALA A 455 -11.40 24.15 -13.32
C ALA A 455 -11.05 25.59 -13.79
N THR A 456 -9.80 26.06 -13.58
CA THR A 456 -9.37 27.39 -14.05
C THR A 456 -8.72 27.21 -15.43
N PRO A 457 -9.34 27.66 -16.52
CA PRO A 457 -8.67 27.68 -17.81
C PRO A 457 -7.42 28.56 -17.71
N ALA A 458 -6.31 28.12 -18.29
CA ALA A 458 -5.15 28.98 -18.46
C ALA A 458 -5.62 30.26 -19.18
N ALA A 459 -5.53 31.41 -18.52
CA ALA A 459 -5.74 32.68 -19.15
C ALA A 459 -4.75 32.80 -20.30
N ASP A 460 -5.26 32.88 -21.54
CA ASP A 460 -4.48 33.25 -22.71
C ASP A 460 -3.69 34.51 -22.36
N ARG A 461 -2.39 34.37 -22.30
CA ARG A 461 -1.49 35.53 -22.31
C ARG A 461 -1.16 35.82 -23.76
N ASP A 462 -1.85 36.81 -24.29
CA ASP A 462 -1.45 37.54 -25.50
C ASP A 462 -0.02 38.13 -25.37
#